data_c57945e4c83e7d8780f18266d759af67
#
_entry.id   c57945e4c83e7d8780f18266d759af67
#
_cell.length_a   1.000
_cell.length_b   1.000
_cell.length_c   1.000
_cell.angle_alpha   90.00
_cell.angle_beta   90.00
_cell.angle_gamma   90.00
#
_symmetry.space_group_name_H-M   'P 1'
#
loop_
_entity.id
_entity.type
_entity.pdbx_description
1 polymer ?
#
loop_
_entity_poly.entity_id
_entity_poly.type
_entity_poly.pdbx_seq_one_letter_code
_entity_poly.pdbx_strand_id
1 'polypeptide(L)'
;MLRVVLLFGAALTAPLRAQEAPPKKVAASVERLFGRGTRVDTIAVDDRRVLRIARGDSLLGFAQVRNVIGRDQPITFLVAIDPANRLKDVDVLVYREPYGGEVAYDTWRKQFRGKGADAPLEIGKDIRSISGATISSRSVTLGVRQALSELTAWHEQGKLK
;
A
#
# COMPACT_ATOMS: atom_id res chain seq x y z
N MET A 1 -22.47 -22.48 -51.30
CA MET A 1 -22.30 -21.30 -50.46
C MET A 1 -21.83 -21.74 -49.08
N LEU A 2 -20.54 -21.65 -48.82
CA LEU A 2 -19.93 -22.10 -47.57
C LEU A 2 -19.65 -20.85 -46.68
N ARG A 3 -20.40 -20.74 -45.56
CA ARG A 3 -20.18 -19.65 -44.58
C ARG A 3 -19.08 -20.08 -43.65
N VAL A 4 -17.92 -19.44 -43.79
CA VAL A 4 -16.81 -19.52 -42.84
C VAL A 4 -17.17 -18.61 -41.64
N VAL A 5 -17.43 -19.22 -40.50
CA VAL A 5 -17.54 -18.49 -39.21
C VAL A 5 -16.14 -18.38 -38.63
N LEU A 6 -15.56 -17.19 -38.68
CA LEU A 6 -14.34 -16.84 -37.99
C LEU A 6 -14.67 -16.61 -36.50
N LEU A 7 -14.37 -17.60 -35.66
CA LEU A 7 -14.36 -17.45 -34.21
C LEU A 7 -13.13 -16.65 -33.83
N PHE A 8 -13.30 -15.36 -33.59
CA PHE A 8 -12.30 -14.54 -32.87
C PHE A 8 -12.28 -15.02 -31.42
N GLY A 9 -11.26 -15.82 -31.11
CA GLY A 9 -10.91 -16.15 -29.74
C GLY A 9 -10.42 -14.89 -29.05
N ALA A 10 -11.28 -14.28 -28.21
CA ALA A 10 -10.84 -13.25 -27.26
C ALA A 10 -9.91 -13.93 -26.27
N ALA A 11 -8.60 -13.70 -26.44
CA ALA A 11 -7.61 -14.01 -25.42
C ALA A 11 -7.98 -13.15 -24.20
N LEU A 12 -8.60 -13.77 -23.21
CA LEU A 12 -8.85 -13.18 -21.89
C LEU A 12 -7.49 -13.00 -21.23
N THR A 13 -6.87 -11.85 -21.45
CA THR A 13 -5.70 -11.43 -20.66
C THR A 13 -6.22 -11.24 -19.23
N ALA A 14 -6.07 -12.27 -18.42
CA ALA A 14 -6.30 -12.14 -17.00
C ALA A 14 -5.40 -10.99 -16.49
N PRO A 15 -5.97 -9.97 -15.81
CA PRO A 15 -5.14 -8.94 -15.22
C PRO A 15 -4.15 -9.63 -14.30
N LEU A 16 -2.89 -9.20 -14.37
CA LEU A 16 -1.84 -9.66 -13.47
C LEU A 16 -2.41 -9.52 -12.05
N ARG A 17 -2.84 -10.65 -11.47
CA ARG A 17 -3.35 -10.67 -10.10
C ARG A 17 -2.20 -10.14 -9.24
N ALA A 18 -2.30 -8.88 -8.85
CA ALA A 18 -1.45 -8.34 -7.82
C ALA A 18 -1.46 -9.39 -6.70
N GLN A 19 -0.30 -9.94 -6.36
CA GLN A 19 -0.21 -10.96 -5.31
C GLN A 19 -0.82 -10.35 -4.06
N GLU A 20 -2.06 -10.75 -3.76
CA GLU A 20 -2.78 -10.21 -2.61
C GLU A 20 -1.98 -10.54 -1.35
N ALA A 21 -1.80 -9.53 -0.51
CA ALA A 21 -1.19 -9.76 0.79
C ALA A 21 -2.01 -10.81 1.55
N PRO A 22 -1.37 -11.75 2.26
CA PRO A 22 -2.09 -12.73 3.04
C PRO A 22 -3.06 -12.03 4.01
N PRO A 23 -4.37 -12.34 4.01
CA PRO A 23 -5.36 -11.62 4.83
C PRO A 23 -5.00 -11.56 6.31
N LYS A 24 -4.42 -12.64 6.87
CA LYS A 24 -3.92 -12.69 8.26
C LYS A 24 -2.84 -11.65 8.55
N LYS A 25 -1.93 -11.40 7.61
CA LYS A 25 -0.88 -10.38 7.77
C LYS A 25 -1.45 -8.97 7.71
N VAL A 26 -2.42 -8.73 6.85
CA VAL A 26 -3.15 -7.44 6.80
C VAL A 26 -3.87 -7.19 8.11
N ALA A 27 -4.63 -8.15 8.61
CA ALA A 27 -5.36 -8.03 9.87
C ALA A 27 -4.42 -7.77 11.06
N ALA A 28 -3.32 -8.51 11.16
CA ALA A 28 -2.31 -8.32 12.21
C ALA A 28 -1.65 -6.93 12.12
N SER A 29 -1.39 -6.43 10.91
CA SER A 29 -0.85 -5.09 10.69
C SER A 29 -1.86 -4.02 11.13
N VAL A 30 -3.12 -4.14 10.75
CA VAL A 30 -4.18 -3.21 11.18
C VAL A 30 -4.32 -3.20 12.70
N GLU A 31 -4.36 -4.39 13.34
CA GLU A 31 -4.43 -4.48 14.80
C GLU A 31 -3.22 -3.82 15.48
N ARG A 32 -2.02 -4.02 14.96
CA ARG A 32 -0.80 -3.38 15.47
C ARG A 32 -0.83 -1.87 15.34
N LEU A 33 -1.35 -1.34 14.22
CA LEU A 33 -1.33 0.09 13.92
C LEU A 33 -2.49 0.87 14.57
N PHE A 34 -3.65 0.26 14.65
CA PHE A 34 -4.88 0.94 15.09
C PHE A 34 -5.42 0.40 16.42
N GLY A 35 -4.83 -0.69 16.92
CA GLY A 35 -5.24 -1.36 18.17
C GLY A 35 -6.35 -2.38 17.95
N ARG A 36 -6.62 -3.16 19.00
CA ARG A 36 -7.70 -4.18 19.02
C ARG A 36 -9.08 -3.56 19.01
N GLY A 37 -10.07 -4.34 18.58
CA GLY A 37 -11.49 -3.94 18.59
C GLY A 37 -11.82 -2.90 17.52
N THR A 38 -11.05 -2.83 16.45
CA THR A 38 -11.36 -2.00 15.28
C THR A 38 -12.25 -2.74 14.31
N ARG A 39 -13.22 -2.02 13.72
CA ARG A 39 -13.96 -2.45 12.54
C ARG A 39 -13.18 -2.06 11.29
N VAL A 40 -13.12 -2.97 10.33
CA VAL A 40 -12.43 -2.77 9.05
C VAL A 40 -13.43 -3.01 7.93
N ASP A 41 -13.76 -1.95 7.22
CA ASP A 41 -14.60 -2.00 6.03
C ASP A 41 -13.71 -1.87 4.79
N THR A 42 -13.98 -2.64 3.74
CA THR A 42 -13.26 -2.54 2.47
C THR A 42 -14.08 -1.70 1.50
N ILE A 43 -13.48 -0.62 1.02
CA ILE A 43 -14.06 0.29 0.03
C ILE A 43 -13.33 0.07 -1.30
N ALA A 44 -14.09 -0.13 -2.37
CA ALA A 44 -13.54 -0.12 -3.72
C ALA A 44 -13.58 1.32 -4.27
N VAL A 45 -12.42 1.82 -4.67
CA VAL A 45 -12.29 3.13 -5.32
C VAL A 45 -11.45 2.93 -6.57
N ASP A 46 -12.02 3.27 -7.72
CA ASP A 46 -11.45 3.01 -9.03
C ASP A 46 -11.09 1.50 -9.15
N ASP A 47 -9.83 1.15 -9.38
CA ASP A 47 -9.32 -0.23 -9.43
C ASP A 47 -8.67 -0.69 -8.12
N ARG A 48 -8.82 0.07 -7.02
CA ARG A 48 -8.14 -0.14 -5.75
C ARG A 48 -9.08 -0.54 -4.63
N ARG A 49 -8.53 -1.25 -3.66
CA ARG A 49 -9.20 -1.55 -2.39
C ARG A 49 -8.56 -0.72 -1.28
N VAL A 50 -9.38 0.00 -0.54
CA VAL A 50 -8.99 0.79 0.62
C VAL A 50 -9.68 0.23 1.85
N LEU A 51 -8.93 0.07 2.92
CA LEU A 51 -9.45 -0.32 4.23
C LEU A 51 -9.82 0.95 4.99
N ARG A 52 -11.08 1.07 5.41
CA ARG A 52 -11.57 2.08 6.34
C ARG A 52 -11.57 1.47 7.73
N ILE A 53 -10.84 2.07 8.63
CA ILE A 53 -10.66 1.57 9.99
C ILE A 53 -11.36 2.49 10.97
N ALA A 54 -12.27 1.93 11.78
CA ALA A 54 -13.05 2.68 12.78
C ALA A 54 -13.15 1.92 14.10
N ARG A 55 -13.46 2.63 15.17
CA ARG A 55 -13.81 2.06 16.47
C ARG A 55 -15.10 2.71 16.98
N GLY A 56 -16.17 1.93 17.10
CA GLY A 56 -17.50 2.52 17.25
C GLY A 56 -17.78 3.47 16.08
N ASP A 57 -18.19 4.69 16.38
CA ASP A 57 -18.47 5.73 15.37
C ASP A 57 -17.22 6.56 14.99
N SER A 58 -16.10 6.34 15.67
CA SER A 58 -14.87 7.11 15.44
C SER A 58 -14.05 6.52 14.29
N LEU A 59 -13.81 7.32 13.26
CA LEU A 59 -12.85 7.00 12.21
C LEU A 59 -11.42 7.07 12.77
N LEU A 60 -10.65 6.00 12.60
CA LEU A 60 -9.25 5.93 13.02
C LEU A 60 -8.27 6.17 11.86
N GLY A 61 -8.73 5.96 10.63
CA GLY A 61 -7.95 6.20 9.44
C GLY A 61 -8.26 5.24 8.30
N PHE A 62 -7.37 5.25 7.32
CA PHE A 62 -7.47 4.41 6.14
C PHE A 62 -6.15 3.68 5.89
N ALA A 63 -6.24 2.55 5.21
CA ALA A 63 -5.04 1.83 4.80
C ALA A 63 -5.20 1.21 3.41
N GLN A 64 -4.09 1.05 2.72
CA GLN A 64 -4.05 0.43 1.40
C GLN A 64 -2.85 -0.52 1.32
N VAL A 65 -3.10 -1.72 0.75
CA VAL A 65 -2.02 -2.65 0.42
C VAL A 65 -1.43 -2.27 -0.93
N ARG A 66 -0.11 -2.21 -0.99
CA ARG A 66 0.66 -1.89 -2.19
C ARG A 66 1.65 -2.99 -2.51
N ASN A 67 1.92 -3.13 -3.80
CA ASN A 67 3.01 -3.94 -4.31
C ASN A 67 3.93 -3.05 -5.15
N VAL A 68 5.22 -3.16 -4.92
CA VAL A 68 6.24 -2.56 -5.78
C VAL A 68 7.26 -3.63 -6.15
N ILE A 69 7.94 -3.46 -7.25
CA ILE A 69 9.08 -4.33 -7.56
C ILE A 69 10.30 -3.76 -6.83
N GLY A 70 10.96 -4.60 -6.04
CA GLY A 70 12.25 -4.31 -5.45
C GLY A 70 13.35 -4.36 -6.53
N ARG A 71 14.39 -5.15 -6.32
CA ARG A 71 15.36 -5.42 -7.37
C ARG A 71 14.78 -6.40 -8.41
N ASP A 72 14.28 -7.54 -7.95
CA ASP A 72 13.82 -8.64 -8.80
C ASP A 72 12.44 -9.18 -8.38
N GLN A 73 12.05 -9.00 -7.12
CA GLN A 73 10.85 -9.58 -6.52
C GLN A 73 9.89 -8.52 -6.00
N PRO A 74 8.58 -8.85 -5.93
CA PRO A 74 7.61 -7.93 -5.37
C PRO A 74 7.76 -7.79 -3.86
N ILE A 75 7.70 -6.54 -3.40
CA ILE A 75 7.59 -6.14 -2.00
C ILE A 75 6.14 -5.73 -1.75
N THR A 76 5.46 -6.44 -0.84
CA THR A 76 4.07 -6.16 -0.46
C THR A 76 4.06 -5.45 0.89
N PHE A 77 3.41 -4.29 0.97
CA PHE A 77 3.33 -3.50 2.20
C PHE A 77 1.99 -2.80 2.35
N LEU A 78 1.66 -2.45 3.58
CA LEU A 78 0.50 -1.66 3.95
C LEU A 78 0.93 -0.22 4.19
N VAL A 79 0.21 0.74 3.63
CA VAL A 79 0.32 2.17 3.93
C VAL A 79 -0.91 2.58 4.71
N ALA A 80 -0.72 3.13 5.89
CA ALA A 80 -1.80 3.59 6.76
C ALA A 80 -1.71 5.10 6.98
N ILE A 81 -2.86 5.78 6.87
CA ILE A 81 -3.00 7.20 7.19
C ILE A 81 -4.02 7.40 8.32
N ASP A 82 -3.86 8.48 9.07
CA ASP A 82 -4.82 8.94 10.05
C ASP A 82 -5.94 9.81 9.40
N PRO A 83 -6.97 10.21 10.15
CA PRO A 83 -8.04 11.07 9.63
C PRO A 83 -7.59 12.46 9.18
N ALA A 84 -6.39 12.90 9.56
CA ALA A 84 -5.79 14.16 9.12
C ALA A 84 -4.92 14.01 7.86
N ASN A 85 -5.00 12.84 7.16
CA ASN A 85 -4.22 12.51 5.98
C ASN A 85 -2.69 12.48 6.22
N ARG A 86 -2.28 12.15 7.43
CA ARG A 86 -0.87 11.95 7.78
C ARG A 86 -0.54 10.47 7.83
N LEU A 87 0.65 10.11 7.34
CA LEU A 87 1.14 8.74 7.44
C LEU A 87 1.21 8.30 8.90
N LYS A 88 0.42 7.31 9.24
CA LYS A 88 0.46 6.67 10.55
C LYS A 88 1.63 5.70 10.64
N ASP A 89 1.77 4.85 9.65
CA ASP A 89 2.94 3.96 9.47
C ASP A 89 2.90 3.31 8.08
N VAL A 90 4.01 2.65 7.77
CA VAL A 90 4.18 1.74 6.64
C VAL A 90 4.56 0.38 7.20
N ASP A 91 3.91 -0.71 6.77
CA ASP A 91 4.21 -2.05 7.27
C ASP A 91 4.49 -3.03 6.14
N VAL A 92 5.71 -3.58 6.11
CA VAL A 92 6.09 -4.55 5.09
C VAL A 92 5.50 -5.92 5.46
N LEU A 93 4.52 -6.36 4.67
CA LEU A 93 3.78 -7.59 4.90
C LEU A 93 4.48 -8.82 4.33
N VAL A 94 5.09 -8.66 3.15
CA VAL A 94 5.84 -9.74 2.49
C VAL A 94 7.05 -9.15 1.76
N TYR A 95 8.21 -9.65 2.11
CA TYR A 95 9.48 -9.36 1.48
C TYR A 95 10.05 -10.64 0.88
N ARG A 96 10.41 -10.62 -0.40
CA ARG A 96 10.80 -11.82 -1.16
C ARG A 96 12.23 -11.77 -1.69
N GLU A 97 12.88 -10.62 -1.56
CA GLU A 97 14.27 -10.45 -1.97
C GLU A 97 15.22 -11.10 -0.97
N PRO A 98 16.38 -11.60 -1.41
CA PRO A 98 17.38 -12.18 -0.51
C PRO A 98 18.09 -11.13 0.37
N TYR A 99 18.10 -9.87 -0.06
CA TYR A 99 18.78 -8.76 0.60
C TYR A 99 17.86 -7.54 0.72
N GLY A 100 18.13 -6.66 1.69
CA GLY A 100 17.41 -5.39 1.84
C GLY A 100 16.12 -5.50 2.66
N GLY A 101 15.93 -6.57 3.42
CA GLY A 101 14.78 -6.77 4.32
C GLY A 101 14.68 -5.72 5.43
N GLU A 102 15.71 -4.91 5.63
CA GLU A 102 15.75 -3.81 6.59
C GLU A 102 14.70 -2.72 6.32
N VAL A 103 14.12 -2.68 5.11
CA VAL A 103 12.94 -1.83 4.81
C VAL A 103 11.73 -2.20 5.69
N ALA A 104 11.71 -3.42 6.26
CA ALA A 104 10.70 -3.86 7.21
C ALA A 104 10.98 -3.41 8.65
N TYR A 105 12.18 -2.95 8.97
CA TYR A 105 12.55 -2.58 10.34
C TYR A 105 11.94 -1.23 10.73
N ASP A 106 11.46 -1.15 11.96
CA ASP A 106 10.88 0.07 12.51
C ASP A 106 11.85 1.25 12.46
N THR A 107 13.13 1.01 12.68
CA THR A 107 14.18 2.03 12.61
C THR A 107 14.26 2.75 11.27
N TRP A 108 13.88 2.10 10.17
CA TRP A 108 13.78 2.72 8.86
C TRP A 108 12.38 3.29 8.60
N ARG A 109 11.34 2.52 8.89
CA ARG A 109 9.94 2.87 8.60
C ARG A 109 9.44 4.10 9.37
N LYS A 110 9.97 4.33 10.58
CA LYS A 110 9.61 5.50 11.42
C LYS A 110 9.80 6.84 10.71
N GLN A 111 10.66 6.91 9.68
CA GLN A 111 10.89 8.12 8.90
C GLN A 111 9.64 8.61 8.16
N PHE A 112 8.70 7.73 7.89
CA PHE A 112 7.44 8.05 7.19
C PHE A 112 6.39 8.64 8.12
N ARG A 113 6.41 8.32 9.41
CA ARG A 113 5.36 8.70 10.36
C ARG A 113 5.15 10.19 10.46
N GLY A 114 3.89 10.62 10.45
CA GLY A 114 3.47 12.01 10.55
C GLY A 114 3.61 12.83 9.27
N LYS A 115 4.21 12.28 8.21
CA LYS A 115 4.35 12.96 6.93
C LYS A 115 3.00 13.01 6.19
N GLY A 116 2.70 14.16 5.59
CA GLY A 116 1.54 14.37 4.73
C GLY A 116 1.92 14.48 3.26
N ALA A 117 0.93 14.77 2.41
CA ALA A 117 1.14 14.94 0.97
C ALA A 117 2.05 16.13 0.61
N ASP A 118 2.29 17.01 1.56
CA ASP A 118 3.23 18.14 1.47
C ASP A 118 4.70 17.73 1.62
N ALA A 119 4.98 16.51 2.15
CA ALA A 119 6.34 16.02 2.31
C ALA A 119 6.91 15.49 0.98
N PRO A 120 8.22 15.68 0.72
CA PRO A 120 8.87 15.19 -0.49
C PRO A 120 8.74 13.67 -0.67
N LEU A 121 8.83 12.91 0.43
CA LEU A 121 8.90 11.44 0.44
C LEU A 121 9.87 10.96 -0.63
N GLU A 122 11.12 11.38 -0.51
CA GLU A 122 12.14 11.13 -1.51
C GLU A 122 13.47 10.76 -0.84
N ILE A 123 14.11 9.73 -1.39
CA ILE A 123 15.45 9.29 -0.93
C ILE A 123 16.46 10.42 -1.13
N GLY A 124 17.20 10.71 -0.08
CA GLY A 124 18.23 11.77 -0.07
C GLY A 124 17.69 13.15 0.30
N LYS A 125 16.37 13.34 0.39
CA LYS A 125 15.76 14.57 0.92
C LYS A 125 15.30 14.35 2.36
N ASP A 126 14.20 13.66 2.54
CA ASP A 126 13.56 13.45 3.84
C ASP A 126 13.45 11.96 4.23
N ILE A 127 13.87 11.06 3.36
CA ILE A 127 13.98 9.62 3.61
C ILE A 127 15.42 9.17 3.33
N ARG A 128 16.02 8.49 4.29
CA ARG A 128 17.36 7.90 4.15
C ARG A 128 17.26 6.54 3.48
N SER A 129 18.16 6.28 2.55
CA SER A 129 18.32 4.96 1.97
C SER A 129 18.98 3.99 2.97
N ILE A 130 18.80 2.71 2.74
CA ILE A 130 19.50 1.64 3.44
C ILE A 130 20.73 1.26 2.59
N SER A 131 21.92 1.23 3.22
CA SER A 131 23.13 0.78 2.57
C SER A 131 22.97 -0.68 2.13
N GLY A 132 23.27 -0.97 0.86
CA GLY A 132 23.07 -2.29 0.28
C GLY A 132 21.62 -2.61 -0.14
N ALA A 133 20.63 -1.74 0.19
CA ALA A 133 19.22 -1.91 -0.15
C ALA A 133 18.62 -0.67 -0.82
N THR A 134 19.39 0.04 -1.61
CA THR A 134 18.98 1.31 -2.22
C THR A 134 17.77 1.15 -3.15
N ILE A 135 17.70 0.06 -3.92
CA ILE A 135 16.61 -0.19 -4.86
C ILE A 135 15.31 -0.41 -4.06
N SER A 136 15.31 -1.31 -3.07
CA SER A 136 14.14 -1.58 -2.23
C SER A 136 13.68 -0.34 -1.48
N SER A 137 14.62 0.44 -0.89
CA SER A 137 14.31 1.70 -0.22
C SER A 137 13.61 2.70 -1.16
N ARG A 138 14.12 2.82 -2.39
CA ARG A 138 13.56 3.71 -3.42
C ARG A 138 12.18 3.28 -3.87
N SER A 139 12.02 1.99 -4.18
CA SER A 139 10.74 1.42 -4.63
C SER A 139 9.64 1.56 -3.58
N VAL A 140 9.95 1.22 -2.32
CA VAL A 140 8.99 1.37 -1.21
C VAL A 140 8.65 2.84 -0.99
N THR A 141 9.64 3.74 -0.95
CA THR A 141 9.41 5.18 -0.76
C THR A 141 8.49 5.75 -1.86
N LEU A 142 8.73 5.40 -3.12
CA LEU A 142 7.87 5.81 -4.23
C LEU A 142 6.44 5.28 -4.07
N GLY A 143 6.30 4.00 -3.73
CA GLY A 143 4.99 3.39 -3.52
C GLY A 143 4.22 4.00 -2.33
N VAL A 144 4.91 4.38 -1.27
CA VAL A 144 4.32 5.10 -0.11
C VAL A 144 3.84 6.48 -0.55
N ARG A 145 4.65 7.25 -1.29
CA ARG A 145 4.27 8.57 -1.80
C ARG A 145 3.01 8.49 -2.68
N GLN A 146 2.96 7.53 -3.58
CA GLN A 146 1.80 7.30 -4.44
C GLN A 146 0.54 6.94 -3.63
N ALA A 147 0.66 5.99 -2.69
CA ALA A 147 -0.46 5.58 -1.85
C ALA A 147 -0.99 6.74 -0.98
N LEU A 148 -0.10 7.53 -0.39
CA LEU A 148 -0.50 8.71 0.40
C LEU A 148 -1.26 9.72 -0.45
N SER A 149 -0.76 10.02 -1.65
CA SER A 149 -1.41 10.96 -2.58
C SER A 149 -2.80 10.46 -2.98
N GLU A 150 -2.93 9.18 -3.35
CA GLU A 150 -4.22 8.58 -3.71
C GLU A 150 -5.21 8.60 -2.52
N LEU A 151 -4.78 8.11 -1.35
CA LEU A 151 -5.63 8.06 -0.15
C LEU A 151 -6.10 9.46 0.28
N THR A 152 -5.20 10.45 0.27
CA THR A 152 -5.51 11.84 0.59
C THR A 152 -6.55 12.41 -0.39
N ALA A 153 -6.32 12.26 -1.70
CA ALA A 153 -7.23 12.75 -2.72
C ALA A 153 -8.63 12.11 -2.61
N TRP A 154 -8.70 10.80 -2.44
CA TRP A 154 -9.99 10.11 -2.30
C TRP A 154 -10.73 10.47 -1.00
N HIS A 155 -10.00 10.67 0.10
CA HIS A 155 -10.59 11.12 1.36
C HIS A 155 -11.17 12.53 1.23
N GLU A 156 -10.42 13.47 0.66
CA GLU A 156 -10.86 14.87 0.42
C GLU A 156 -12.02 14.95 -0.55
N GLN A 157 -12.09 14.07 -1.55
CA GLN A 157 -13.21 13.93 -2.48
C GLN A 157 -14.42 13.22 -1.86
N GLY A 158 -14.34 12.74 -0.63
CA GLY A 158 -15.41 12.01 0.05
C GLY A 158 -15.68 10.62 -0.49
N LYS A 159 -14.75 10.02 -1.24
CA LYS A 159 -14.86 8.67 -1.81
C LYS A 159 -14.60 7.56 -0.78
N LEU A 160 -14.08 7.88 0.40
CA LEU A 160 -13.75 6.92 1.47
C LEU A 160 -14.75 6.97 2.64
N LYS A 161 -16.02 7.17 2.34
CA LYS A 161 -17.11 7.22 3.33
C LYS A 161 -17.72 5.85 3.57
#